data_cf45eedb4608b9664004eea801f3beb5
#
_entry.id   cf45eedb4608b9664004eea801f3beb5
#
_cell.length_a   1.000
_cell.length_b   1.000
_cell.length_c   1.000
_cell.angle_alpha   90.00
_cell.angle_beta   90.00
_cell.angle_gamma   90.00
#
_symmetry.space_group_name_H-M   'P 1'
#
loop_
_entity.id
_entity.type
_entity.pdbx_description
1 polymer ?
#
loop_
_entity_poly.entity_id
_entity_poly.type
_entity_poly.pdbx_seq_one_letter_code
_entity_poly.pdbx_strand_id
1 'polypeptide(L)'
;MMEKNAKIYVAGHRGMVGSAIVRELQRNGYTNIVTRTHKELDLCRQKEVEDFFAAERPEYVFLAAAKVGGIIANSNALADFMYENMILEMNVIHAAWQNRCKKLLFLGSSCIYPRLAPQPMKEECLLTSSLEPTNEAYALAKISGLKYCEYLNRQYGTDYISVMPTNLYGPNDNYHPTHSHVLPALIRRFHEAKEAGLSSVTCWGDGSPLREFLYVDDLADLCLFLMNNYSGNETVNAGTGKEISIKSLTEIVAKVVGYKGEILWDTSKPNGTPRKLLDVSKSAAMGWKYKTELEDGIKAAYADFLNNPMRAER
;
A
#
# COMPACT_ATOMS: atom_id res chain seq x y z
N MET A 1 -7.05 20.78 -10.68
CA MET A 1 -6.62 19.65 -11.56
C MET A 1 -5.16 19.87 -11.96
N MET A 2 -4.32 18.83 -11.91
CA MET A 2 -2.92 18.93 -12.31
C MET A 2 -2.80 19.12 -13.83
N GLU A 3 -1.90 20.01 -14.27
CA GLU A 3 -1.60 20.21 -15.68
C GLU A 3 -0.86 19.00 -16.27
N LYS A 4 -1.15 18.62 -17.52
CA LYS A 4 -0.59 17.41 -18.14
C LYS A 4 0.93 17.42 -18.31
N ASN A 5 1.53 18.61 -18.42
CA ASN A 5 2.98 18.82 -18.53
C ASN A 5 3.65 19.18 -17.20
N ALA A 6 2.90 19.26 -16.09
CA ALA A 6 3.45 19.53 -14.78
C ALA A 6 4.49 18.48 -14.39
N LYS A 7 5.55 18.90 -13.69
CA LYS A 7 6.57 17.98 -13.22
C LYS A 7 6.08 17.23 -11.98
N ILE A 8 5.96 15.90 -12.10
CA ILE A 8 5.44 15.00 -11.08
C ILE A 8 6.54 14.05 -10.62
N TYR A 9 6.86 14.07 -9.33
CA TYR A 9 7.78 13.08 -8.74
C TYR A 9 7.02 11.92 -8.12
N VAL A 10 7.36 10.69 -8.51
CA VAL A 10 6.83 9.47 -7.91
C VAL A 10 7.93 8.76 -7.14
N ALA A 11 7.96 8.96 -5.82
CA ALA A 11 8.88 8.25 -4.92
C ALA A 11 8.43 6.79 -4.74
N GLY A 12 9.35 5.84 -4.95
CA GLY A 12 9.03 4.41 -4.86
C GLY A 12 8.44 3.79 -6.13
N HIS A 13 8.69 4.37 -7.29
CA HIS A 13 8.15 3.97 -8.61
C HIS A 13 8.40 2.50 -9.00
N ARG A 14 9.34 1.79 -8.38
CA ARG A 14 9.60 0.36 -8.60
C ARG A 14 8.80 -0.57 -7.71
N GLY A 15 8.13 -0.04 -6.68
CA GLY A 15 7.23 -0.80 -5.82
C GLY A 15 5.87 -1.04 -6.49
N MET A 16 5.05 -1.91 -5.90
CA MET A 16 3.71 -2.22 -6.38
C MET A 16 2.87 -0.94 -6.57
N VAL A 17 2.73 -0.13 -5.54
CA VAL A 17 1.92 1.11 -5.58
C VAL A 17 2.55 2.18 -6.48
N GLY A 18 3.85 2.46 -6.34
CA GLY A 18 4.51 3.49 -7.13
C GLY A 18 4.49 3.20 -8.63
N SER A 19 4.66 1.93 -9.03
CA SER A 19 4.56 1.54 -10.44
C SER A 19 3.14 1.65 -10.99
N ALA A 20 2.12 1.35 -10.17
CA ALA A 20 0.72 1.54 -10.54
C ALA A 20 0.39 3.03 -10.75
N ILE A 21 0.87 3.90 -9.86
CA ILE A 21 0.71 5.36 -10.00
C ILE A 21 1.38 5.86 -11.30
N VAL A 22 2.58 5.39 -11.62
CA VAL A 22 3.25 5.77 -12.89
C VAL A 22 2.42 5.32 -14.10
N ARG A 23 1.92 4.07 -14.11
CA ARG A 23 1.04 3.58 -15.19
C ARG A 23 -0.22 4.43 -15.32
N GLU A 24 -0.85 4.77 -14.19
CA GLU A 24 -2.08 5.56 -14.19
C GLU A 24 -1.85 6.99 -14.67
N LEU A 25 -0.77 7.63 -14.25
CA LEU A 25 -0.36 8.94 -14.76
C LEU A 25 -0.16 8.92 -16.28
N GLN A 26 0.58 7.92 -16.79
CA GLN A 26 0.84 7.75 -18.23
C GLN A 26 -0.46 7.52 -19.02
N ARG A 27 -1.36 6.65 -18.53
CA ARG A 27 -2.68 6.41 -19.17
C ARG A 27 -3.51 7.70 -19.27
N ASN A 28 -3.37 8.58 -18.30
CA ASN A 28 -4.05 9.86 -18.27
C ASN A 28 -3.29 11.00 -18.98
N GLY A 29 -2.21 10.69 -19.71
CA GLY A 29 -1.50 11.65 -20.56
C GLY A 29 -0.57 12.62 -19.82
N TYR A 30 -0.14 12.29 -18.59
CA TYR A 30 0.93 13.01 -17.91
C TYR A 30 2.28 12.53 -18.45
N THR A 31 3.11 13.45 -18.91
CA THR A 31 4.35 13.12 -19.65
C THR A 31 5.62 13.48 -18.90
N ASN A 32 5.56 14.39 -17.95
CA ASN A 32 6.72 14.89 -17.21
C ASN A 32 6.83 14.21 -15.84
N ILE A 33 7.03 12.89 -15.85
CA ILE A 33 7.13 12.06 -14.65
C ILE A 33 8.60 11.84 -14.30
N VAL A 34 9.01 12.30 -13.12
CA VAL A 34 10.35 12.11 -12.56
C VAL A 34 10.34 10.94 -11.60
N THR A 35 11.32 10.06 -11.74
CA THR A 35 11.51 8.90 -10.86
C THR A 35 13.01 8.75 -10.55
N ARG A 36 13.34 8.19 -9.38
CA ARG A 36 14.71 7.81 -8.99
C ARG A 36 14.68 6.44 -8.32
N THR A 37 15.63 5.61 -8.67
CA THR A 37 15.86 4.35 -7.95
C THR A 37 16.54 4.63 -6.62
N HIS A 38 16.50 3.68 -5.68
CA HIS A 38 17.20 3.82 -4.40
C HIS A 38 18.73 4.02 -4.57
N LYS A 39 19.32 3.49 -5.64
CA LYS A 39 20.74 3.69 -5.94
C LYS A 39 21.07 5.11 -6.46
N GLU A 40 20.10 5.76 -7.09
CA GLU A 40 20.24 7.13 -7.63
C GLU A 40 19.89 8.19 -6.59
N LEU A 41 19.00 7.84 -5.65
CA LEU A 41 18.54 8.72 -4.58
C LEU A 41 18.11 7.88 -3.37
N ASP A 42 18.94 7.86 -2.34
CA ASP A 42 18.58 7.28 -1.04
C ASP A 42 17.75 8.29 -0.23
N LEU A 43 16.45 8.03 -0.13
CA LEU A 43 15.52 8.92 0.57
C LEU A 43 15.80 9.05 2.08
N CYS A 44 16.60 8.16 2.66
CA CYS A 44 17.07 8.27 4.03
C CYS A 44 18.23 9.29 4.19
N ARG A 45 18.79 9.78 3.10
CA ARG A 45 19.88 10.77 3.09
C ARG A 45 19.32 12.17 2.88
N GLN A 46 19.13 12.91 3.97
CA GLN A 46 18.49 14.23 3.94
C GLN A 46 19.10 15.15 2.87
N LYS A 47 20.43 15.29 2.85
CA LYS A 47 21.13 16.18 1.91
C LYS A 47 20.89 15.81 0.45
N GLU A 48 20.87 14.51 0.12
CA GLU A 48 20.60 14.03 -1.24
C GLU A 48 19.17 14.38 -1.67
N VAL A 49 18.21 14.24 -0.75
CA VAL A 49 16.80 14.59 -1.00
C VAL A 49 16.63 16.09 -1.20
N GLU A 50 17.25 16.91 -0.35
CA GLU A 50 17.22 18.37 -0.49
C GLU A 50 17.81 18.83 -1.83
N ASP A 51 18.98 18.29 -2.22
CA ASP A 51 19.63 18.61 -3.49
C ASP A 51 18.79 18.19 -4.69
N PHE A 52 18.17 17.00 -4.63
CA PHE A 52 17.25 16.52 -5.66
C PHE A 52 16.05 17.45 -5.83
N PHE A 53 15.39 17.83 -4.73
CA PHE A 53 14.22 18.72 -4.80
C PHE A 53 14.60 20.13 -5.26
N ALA A 54 15.75 20.65 -4.86
CA ALA A 54 16.25 21.95 -5.30
C ALA A 54 16.56 21.96 -6.81
N ALA A 55 17.08 20.85 -7.36
CA ALA A 55 17.40 20.72 -8.79
C ALA A 55 16.16 20.44 -9.64
N GLU A 56 15.36 19.45 -9.24
CA GLU A 56 14.21 19.00 -10.04
C GLU A 56 12.97 19.88 -9.89
N ARG A 57 12.75 20.45 -8.70
CA ARG A 57 11.58 21.29 -8.36
C ARG A 57 10.25 20.67 -8.82
N PRO A 58 9.89 19.46 -8.35
CA PRO A 58 8.63 18.86 -8.73
C PRO A 58 7.45 19.71 -8.24
N GLU A 59 6.44 19.88 -9.09
CA GLU A 59 5.22 20.60 -8.72
C GLU A 59 4.26 19.71 -7.90
N TYR A 60 4.27 18.42 -8.19
CA TYR A 60 3.44 17.42 -7.52
C TYR A 60 4.27 16.23 -7.09
N VAL A 61 3.94 15.65 -5.93
CA VAL A 61 4.65 14.49 -5.38
C VAL A 61 3.67 13.40 -5.00
N PHE A 62 3.96 12.17 -5.41
CA PHE A 62 3.35 10.97 -4.87
C PHE A 62 4.41 10.24 -4.04
N LEU A 63 4.22 10.20 -2.71
CA LEU A 63 5.13 9.52 -1.81
C LEU A 63 4.64 8.10 -1.51
N ALA A 64 5.03 7.16 -2.39
CA ALA A 64 4.73 5.74 -2.30
C ALA A 64 5.93 4.90 -1.84
N ALA A 65 7.08 5.53 -1.58
CA ALA A 65 8.24 4.86 -1.04
C ALA A 65 8.02 4.50 0.43
N ALA A 66 8.31 3.25 0.79
CA ALA A 66 8.30 2.76 2.16
C ALA A 66 9.09 1.45 2.26
N LYS A 67 9.66 1.16 3.44
CA LYS A 67 10.06 -0.19 3.81
C LYS A 67 8.81 -0.93 4.29
N VAL A 68 8.40 -1.97 3.56
CA VAL A 68 7.19 -2.74 3.84
C VAL A 68 7.51 -4.23 3.97
N GLY A 69 6.67 -4.95 4.70
CA GLY A 69 6.80 -6.40 4.86
C GLY A 69 5.63 -7.00 5.61
N GLY A 70 5.51 -8.33 5.57
CA GLY A 70 4.52 -9.08 6.35
C GLY A 70 4.76 -9.01 7.87
N ILE A 71 3.92 -9.69 8.64
CA ILE A 71 3.98 -9.70 10.11
C ILE A 71 5.36 -10.13 10.64
N ILE A 72 5.93 -11.19 10.07
CA ILE A 72 7.24 -11.72 10.50
C ILE A 72 8.36 -10.70 10.27
N ALA A 73 8.38 -10.05 9.11
CA ALA A 73 9.38 -9.03 8.79
C ALA A 73 9.28 -7.82 9.75
N ASN A 74 8.06 -7.34 9.99
CA ASN A 74 7.81 -6.24 10.93
C ASN A 74 8.24 -6.59 12.37
N SER A 75 7.81 -7.76 12.88
CA SER A 75 8.10 -8.18 14.25
C SER A 75 9.59 -8.38 14.54
N ASN A 76 10.37 -8.76 13.50
CA ASN A 76 11.79 -9.05 13.66
C ASN A 76 12.70 -7.83 13.47
N ALA A 77 12.20 -6.70 12.96
CA ALA A 77 12.99 -5.53 12.60
C ALA A 77 12.29 -4.20 12.96
N LEU A 78 11.67 -4.14 14.13
CA LEU A 78 10.86 -3.00 14.58
C LEU A 78 11.62 -1.67 14.47
N ALA A 79 12.86 -1.61 14.96
CA ALA A 79 13.67 -0.39 14.93
C ALA A 79 13.98 0.07 13.49
N ASP A 80 14.30 -0.87 12.60
CA ASP A 80 14.60 -0.56 11.20
C ASP A 80 13.34 -0.07 10.46
N PHE A 81 12.20 -0.73 10.68
CA PHE A 81 10.93 -0.30 10.07
C PHE A 81 10.51 1.09 10.53
N MET A 82 10.71 1.41 11.82
CA MET A 82 10.44 2.75 12.35
C MET A 82 11.41 3.77 11.75
N TYR A 83 12.71 3.54 11.90
CA TYR A 83 13.74 4.51 11.51
C TYR A 83 13.71 4.81 10.01
N GLU A 84 13.78 3.78 9.17
CA GLU A 84 13.86 3.99 7.72
C GLU A 84 12.60 4.66 7.16
N ASN A 85 11.40 4.23 7.59
CA ASN A 85 10.16 4.87 7.14
C ASN A 85 10.05 6.30 7.65
N MET A 86 10.32 6.55 8.93
CA MET A 86 10.21 7.88 9.50
C MET A 86 11.17 8.87 8.82
N ILE A 87 12.44 8.49 8.64
CA ILE A 87 13.43 9.39 8.07
C ILE A 87 13.14 9.69 6.59
N LEU A 88 12.80 8.68 5.77
CA LEU A 88 12.50 8.89 4.36
C LEU A 88 11.25 9.78 4.16
N GLU A 89 10.22 9.57 4.98
CA GLU A 89 8.98 10.34 4.91
C GLU A 89 9.22 11.80 5.32
N MET A 90 9.92 12.03 6.42
CA MET A 90 10.27 13.38 6.88
C MET A 90 11.11 14.12 5.85
N ASN A 91 12.14 13.47 5.28
CA ASN A 91 13.00 14.09 4.29
C ASN A 91 12.22 14.52 3.04
N VAL A 92 11.38 13.64 2.50
CA VAL A 92 10.62 13.94 1.26
C VAL A 92 9.55 15.00 1.51
N ILE A 93 8.76 14.88 2.58
CA ILE A 93 7.70 15.84 2.90
C ILE A 93 8.30 17.22 3.19
N HIS A 94 9.40 17.27 3.96
CA HIS A 94 10.07 18.53 4.30
C HIS A 94 10.69 19.20 3.06
N ALA A 95 11.40 18.46 2.23
CA ALA A 95 11.99 18.99 1.00
C ALA A 95 10.92 19.47 0.00
N ALA A 96 9.79 18.77 -0.10
CA ALA A 96 8.66 19.21 -0.89
C ALA A 96 8.13 20.58 -0.42
N TRP A 97 7.97 20.76 0.89
CA TRP A 97 7.56 22.04 1.48
C TRP A 97 8.57 23.15 1.23
N GLN A 98 9.87 22.92 1.50
CA GLN A 98 10.93 23.90 1.29
C GLN A 98 10.99 24.38 -0.18
N ASN A 99 10.73 23.47 -1.13
CA ASN A 99 10.74 23.77 -2.57
C ASN A 99 9.37 24.19 -3.13
N ARG A 100 8.38 24.48 -2.27
CA ARG A 100 7.06 24.99 -2.63
C ARG A 100 6.30 24.08 -3.58
N CYS A 101 6.39 22.76 -3.35
CA CYS A 101 5.57 21.79 -4.06
C CYS A 101 4.10 22.16 -3.93
N LYS A 102 3.36 22.22 -5.04
CA LYS A 102 1.94 22.62 -5.06
C LYS A 102 1.07 21.66 -4.28
N LYS A 103 1.33 20.35 -4.44
CA LYS A 103 0.56 19.31 -3.77
C LYS A 103 1.37 18.02 -3.59
N LEU A 104 1.16 17.37 -2.45
CA LEU A 104 1.78 16.08 -2.14
C LEU A 104 0.71 15.10 -1.70
N LEU A 105 0.76 13.85 -2.21
CA LEU A 105 -0.02 12.73 -1.70
C LEU A 105 0.89 11.77 -0.95
N PHE A 106 0.59 11.61 0.34
CA PHE A 106 1.26 10.67 1.23
C PHE A 106 0.51 9.35 1.29
N LEU A 107 1.18 8.25 0.98
CA LEU A 107 0.66 6.89 1.14
C LEU A 107 0.91 6.41 2.57
N GLY A 108 -0.15 6.39 3.36
CA GLY A 108 -0.17 5.79 4.68
C GLY A 108 -0.47 4.29 4.63
N SER A 109 -1.16 3.79 5.64
CA SER A 109 -1.59 2.39 5.75
C SER A 109 -2.73 2.27 6.75
N SER A 110 -3.64 1.34 6.55
CA SER A 110 -4.66 0.99 7.55
C SER A 110 -4.09 0.42 8.86
N CYS A 111 -2.78 0.15 8.93
CA CYS A 111 -2.08 -0.24 10.16
C CYS A 111 -2.05 0.86 11.23
N ILE A 112 -2.30 2.11 10.86
CA ILE A 112 -2.33 3.25 11.78
C ILE A 112 -3.54 3.24 12.73
N TYR A 113 -4.57 2.49 12.39
CA TYR A 113 -5.77 2.40 13.23
C TYR A 113 -5.57 1.48 14.43
N PRO A 114 -6.21 1.78 15.55
CA PRO A 114 -6.13 0.93 16.75
C PRO A 114 -6.48 -0.52 16.46
N ARG A 115 -5.79 -1.43 17.18
CA ARG A 115 -6.02 -2.88 17.05
C ARG A 115 -7.48 -3.28 17.21
N LEU A 116 -8.19 -2.65 18.16
CA LEU A 116 -9.58 -2.92 18.49
C LEU A 116 -10.54 -1.80 18.05
N ALA A 117 -10.18 -1.07 16.99
CA ALA A 117 -11.06 -0.06 16.43
C ALA A 117 -12.42 -0.66 16.02
N PRO A 118 -13.53 0.07 16.20
CA PRO A 118 -14.82 -0.33 15.65
C PRO A 118 -14.75 -0.62 14.14
N GLN A 119 -15.52 -1.60 13.70
CA GLN A 119 -15.52 -2.03 12.28
C GLN A 119 -16.87 -1.69 11.62
N PRO A 120 -16.87 -1.08 10.43
CA PRO A 120 -15.72 -0.64 9.64
C PRO A 120 -14.97 0.53 10.27
N MET A 121 -13.62 0.56 10.10
CA MET A 121 -12.75 1.57 10.69
C MET A 121 -12.88 2.91 9.98
N LYS A 122 -13.28 3.93 10.70
CA LYS A 122 -13.34 5.32 10.23
C LYS A 122 -12.04 6.06 10.49
N GLU A 123 -11.80 7.13 9.75
CA GLU A 123 -10.59 7.94 9.87
C GLU A 123 -10.44 8.57 11.27
N GLU A 124 -11.52 8.92 11.92
CA GLU A 124 -11.52 9.45 13.30
C GLU A 124 -11.08 8.45 14.37
N CYS A 125 -10.94 7.15 14.05
CA CYS A 125 -10.39 6.15 14.98
C CYS A 125 -8.88 6.33 15.22
N LEU A 126 -8.20 7.16 14.42
CA LEU A 126 -6.77 7.39 14.57
C LEU A 126 -6.41 7.89 15.97
N LEU A 127 -5.44 7.24 16.62
CA LEU A 127 -4.92 7.58 17.96
C LEU A 127 -5.93 7.49 19.11
N THR A 128 -7.02 6.76 18.96
CA THR A 128 -8.02 6.59 20.03
C THR A 128 -7.70 5.44 20.98
N SER A 129 -6.82 4.52 20.64
CA SER A 129 -6.39 3.37 21.46
C SER A 129 -5.08 2.78 20.93
N SER A 130 -4.61 1.70 21.60
CA SER A 130 -3.34 1.03 21.28
C SER A 130 -3.31 0.41 19.89
N LEU A 131 -2.16 0.49 19.25
CA LEU A 131 -1.87 -0.11 17.95
C LEU A 131 -1.69 -1.64 18.03
N GLU A 132 -1.61 -2.29 16.88
CA GLU A 132 -1.25 -3.71 16.81
C GLU A 132 0.26 -3.88 17.08
N PRO A 133 0.66 -4.58 18.17
CA PRO A 133 2.07 -4.64 18.58
C PRO A 133 3.03 -5.19 17.52
N THR A 134 2.55 -6.10 16.66
CA THR A 134 3.40 -6.74 15.65
C THR A 134 3.87 -5.81 14.53
N ASN A 135 3.22 -4.66 14.34
CA ASN A 135 3.57 -3.64 13.34
C ASN A 135 3.50 -2.20 13.87
N GLU A 136 3.49 -2.04 15.18
CA GLU A 136 3.38 -0.73 15.85
C GLU A 136 4.47 0.26 15.37
N ALA A 137 5.70 -0.20 15.23
CA ALA A 137 6.83 0.61 14.80
C ALA A 137 6.61 1.22 13.40
N TYR A 138 6.12 0.41 12.46
CA TYR A 138 5.74 0.86 11.13
C TYR A 138 4.54 1.83 11.18
N ALA A 139 3.54 1.49 11.99
CA ALA A 139 2.34 2.33 12.15
C ALA A 139 2.68 3.71 12.71
N LEU A 140 3.57 3.80 13.72
CA LEU A 140 4.03 5.07 14.29
C LEU A 140 4.77 5.93 13.26
N ALA A 141 5.62 5.33 12.41
CA ALA A 141 6.25 6.07 11.31
C ALA A 141 5.19 6.65 10.37
N LYS A 142 4.22 5.83 9.93
CA LYS A 142 3.13 6.28 9.05
C LYS A 142 2.24 7.36 9.68
N ILE A 143 1.95 7.26 10.97
CA ILE A 143 1.23 8.31 11.72
C ILE A 143 2.05 9.62 11.72
N SER A 144 3.36 9.55 11.91
CA SER A 144 4.23 10.73 11.92
C SER A 144 4.21 11.45 10.57
N GLY A 145 4.35 10.72 9.45
CA GLY A 145 4.28 11.30 8.11
C GLY A 145 2.94 11.96 7.81
N LEU A 146 1.84 11.26 8.15
CA LEU A 146 0.48 11.79 8.03
C LEU A 146 0.30 13.08 8.84
N LYS A 147 0.68 13.07 10.11
CA LYS A 147 0.55 14.24 10.99
C LYS A 147 1.44 15.38 10.53
N TYR A 148 2.61 15.10 10.00
CA TYR A 148 3.48 16.14 9.46
C TYR A 148 2.83 16.83 8.24
N CYS A 149 2.22 16.10 7.33
CA CYS A 149 1.43 16.69 6.24
C CYS A 149 0.31 17.59 6.79
N GLU A 150 -0.47 17.09 7.76
CA GLU A 150 -1.55 17.86 8.39
C GLU A 150 -1.04 19.16 9.03
N TYR A 151 0.08 19.11 9.76
CA TYR A 151 0.65 20.29 10.44
C TYR A 151 1.21 21.30 9.46
N LEU A 152 1.85 20.87 8.37
CA LEU A 152 2.28 21.77 7.31
C LEU A 152 1.10 22.49 6.66
N ASN A 153 0.00 21.79 6.40
CA ASN A 153 -1.22 22.42 5.87
C ASN A 153 -1.77 23.47 6.83
N ARG A 154 -1.85 23.15 8.12
CA ARG A 154 -2.41 24.06 9.14
C ARG A 154 -1.51 25.27 9.39
N GLN A 155 -0.20 25.07 9.38
CA GLN A 155 0.78 26.11 9.73
C GLN A 155 1.16 26.97 8.53
N TYR A 156 1.28 26.40 7.36
CA TYR A 156 1.85 27.05 6.17
C TYR A 156 0.91 27.08 4.97
N GLY A 157 -0.29 26.52 5.07
CA GLY A 157 -1.28 26.54 3.99
C GLY A 157 -0.88 25.66 2.79
N THR A 158 -0.12 24.59 3.01
CA THR A 158 0.17 23.60 1.95
C THR A 158 -1.08 22.79 1.60
N ASP A 159 -1.04 22.05 0.48
CA ASP A 159 -2.08 21.10 0.07
C ASP A 159 -1.51 19.68 0.05
N TYR A 160 -1.18 19.15 1.23
CA TYR A 160 -0.61 17.82 1.40
C TYR A 160 -1.66 16.87 1.95
N ILE A 161 -2.08 15.91 1.12
CA ILE A 161 -3.17 14.96 1.43
C ILE A 161 -2.63 13.58 1.78
N SER A 162 -3.39 12.81 2.54
CA SER A 162 -2.99 11.48 3.00
C SER A 162 -4.06 10.45 2.69
N VAL A 163 -3.64 9.28 2.19
CA VAL A 163 -4.51 8.15 1.81
C VAL A 163 -4.12 6.91 2.59
N MET A 164 -5.12 6.24 3.17
CA MET A 164 -4.95 5.04 4.01
C MET A 164 -5.48 3.80 3.29
N PRO A 165 -4.64 3.09 2.54
CA PRO A 165 -5.08 1.89 1.83
C PRO A 165 -5.30 0.71 2.77
N THR A 166 -6.27 -0.12 2.40
CA THR A 166 -6.46 -1.48 2.92
C THR A 166 -5.38 -2.43 2.38
N ASN A 167 -5.56 -3.77 2.51
CA ASN A 167 -4.59 -4.71 1.94
C ASN A 167 -4.59 -4.60 0.41
N LEU A 168 -3.43 -4.31 -0.13
CA LEU A 168 -3.23 -4.15 -1.57
C LEU A 168 -2.70 -5.43 -2.18
N TYR A 169 -2.98 -5.63 -3.46
CA TYR A 169 -2.47 -6.71 -4.27
C TYR A 169 -2.47 -6.34 -5.75
N GLY A 170 -1.65 -6.98 -6.57
CA GLY A 170 -1.61 -6.73 -8.01
C GLY A 170 -0.22 -6.86 -8.63
N PRO A 171 -0.01 -6.33 -9.84
CA PRO A 171 1.28 -6.37 -10.51
C PRO A 171 2.40 -5.71 -9.70
N ASN A 172 3.59 -6.29 -9.76
CA ASN A 172 4.76 -5.90 -8.98
C ASN A 172 4.63 -6.11 -7.45
N ASP A 173 3.74 -6.98 -7.00
CA ASP A 173 3.68 -7.37 -5.59
C ASP A 173 4.92 -8.16 -5.15
N ASN A 174 5.08 -8.35 -3.84
CA ASN A 174 6.15 -9.15 -3.24
C ASN A 174 5.69 -10.59 -3.06
N TYR A 175 6.26 -11.51 -3.81
CA TYR A 175 5.94 -12.95 -3.74
C TYR A 175 6.96 -13.76 -2.92
N HIS A 176 7.76 -13.12 -2.05
CA HIS A 176 8.75 -13.83 -1.22
C HIS A 176 8.07 -14.86 -0.31
N PRO A 177 8.61 -16.10 -0.17
CA PRO A 177 7.92 -17.19 0.53
C PRO A 177 7.52 -16.91 1.98
N THR A 178 8.31 -16.09 2.70
CA THR A 178 8.13 -15.82 4.14
C THR A 178 7.85 -14.36 4.49
N HIS A 179 8.12 -13.40 3.58
CA HIS A 179 8.00 -11.96 3.85
C HIS A 179 6.86 -11.29 3.11
N SER A 180 6.14 -12.02 2.27
CA SER A 180 4.98 -11.50 1.52
C SER A 180 3.72 -11.41 2.38
N HIS A 181 2.76 -10.64 1.88
CA HIS A 181 1.39 -10.62 2.43
C HIS A 181 0.61 -11.88 2.02
N VAL A 182 -0.55 -12.08 2.66
CA VAL A 182 -1.33 -13.33 2.54
C VAL A 182 -1.68 -13.67 1.08
N LEU A 183 -2.18 -12.72 0.28
CA LEU A 183 -2.64 -13.00 -1.09
C LEU A 183 -1.49 -13.41 -2.02
N PRO A 184 -0.37 -12.66 -2.16
CA PRO A 184 0.77 -13.10 -2.96
C PRO A 184 1.39 -14.39 -2.44
N ALA A 185 1.43 -14.63 -1.11
CA ALA A 185 1.88 -15.90 -0.55
C ALA A 185 1.01 -17.09 -0.99
N LEU A 186 -0.31 -16.91 -1.05
CA LEU A 186 -1.23 -17.95 -1.54
C LEU A 186 -1.03 -18.21 -3.04
N ILE A 187 -0.89 -17.16 -3.86
CA ILE A 187 -0.61 -17.31 -5.30
C ILE A 187 0.63 -18.18 -5.51
N ARG A 188 1.74 -17.82 -4.88
CA ARG A 188 2.99 -18.57 -5.01
C ARG A 188 2.83 -20.01 -4.52
N ARG A 189 2.29 -20.21 -3.33
CA ARG A 189 2.13 -21.53 -2.71
C ARG A 189 1.30 -22.48 -3.57
N PHE A 190 0.17 -22.03 -4.11
CA PHE A 190 -0.67 -22.84 -4.98
C PHE A 190 -0.04 -23.08 -6.33
N HIS A 191 0.70 -22.11 -6.88
CA HIS A 191 1.46 -22.31 -8.10
C HIS A 191 2.54 -23.40 -7.92
N GLU A 192 3.38 -23.28 -6.91
CA GLU A 192 4.43 -24.26 -6.62
C GLU A 192 3.85 -25.66 -6.35
N ALA A 193 2.74 -25.74 -5.60
CA ALA A 193 2.06 -27.00 -5.34
C ALA A 193 1.48 -27.64 -6.60
N LYS A 194 0.91 -26.84 -7.50
CA LYS A 194 0.41 -27.29 -8.80
C LYS A 194 1.54 -27.81 -9.68
N GLU A 195 2.64 -27.09 -9.81
CA GLU A 195 3.80 -27.49 -10.62
C GLU A 195 4.47 -28.76 -10.07
N ALA A 196 4.50 -28.92 -8.74
CA ALA A 196 5.01 -30.10 -8.07
C ALA A 196 4.03 -31.29 -8.01
N GLY A 197 2.78 -31.13 -8.49
CA GLY A 197 1.76 -32.16 -8.45
C GLY A 197 1.36 -32.60 -7.04
N LEU A 198 1.44 -31.69 -6.04
CA LEU A 198 1.09 -32.01 -4.66
C LEU A 198 -0.38 -32.28 -4.50
N SER A 199 -0.73 -33.32 -3.75
CA SER A 199 -2.12 -33.71 -3.45
C SER A 199 -2.81 -32.79 -2.45
N SER A 200 -2.05 -32.08 -1.60
CA SER A 200 -2.61 -31.14 -0.62
C SER A 200 -1.68 -29.94 -0.36
N VAL A 201 -2.29 -28.82 0.07
CA VAL A 201 -1.60 -27.61 0.56
C VAL A 201 -2.14 -27.26 1.93
N THR A 202 -1.25 -27.07 2.91
CA THR A 202 -1.62 -26.66 4.27
C THR A 202 -1.52 -25.15 4.42
N CYS A 203 -2.66 -24.51 4.80
CA CYS A 203 -2.74 -23.10 5.16
C CYS A 203 -2.78 -22.93 6.68
N TRP A 204 -2.30 -21.80 7.18
CA TRP A 204 -2.25 -21.50 8.62
C TRP A 204 -3.61 -21.04 9.15
N GLY A 205 -3.89 -21.40 10.42
CA GLY A 205 -5.13 -21.02 11.10
C GLY A 205 -6.32 -21.89 10.68
N ASP A 206 -7.51 -21.33 10.77
CA ASP A 206 -8.79 -21.95 10.37
C ASP A 206 -9.46 -21.25 9.17
N GLY A 207 -8.86 -20.18 8.67
CA GLY A 207 -9.38 -19.38 7.57
C GLY A 207 -10.54 -18.46 7.91
N SER A 208 -10.93 -18.34 9.20
CA SER A 208 -12.06 -17.49 9.62
C SER A 208 -11.83 -15.98 9.55
N PRO A 209 -10.59 -15.41 9.70
CA PRO A 209 -10.40 -13.98 9.67
C PRO A 209 -10.93 -13.32 8.40
N LEU A 210 -11.55 -12.14 8.60
CA LEU A 210 -12.08 -11.33 7.50
C LEU A 210 -11.09 -10.23 7.11
N ARG A 211 -10.87 -10.07 5.81
CA ARG A 211 -9.98 -9.05 5.23
C ARG A 211 -10.63 -8.39 4.04
N GLU A 212 -10.25 -7.15 3.85
CA GLU A 212 -10.56 -6.36 2.68
C GLU A 212 -9.33 -6.31 1.77
N PHE A 213 -9.55 -6.36 0.45
CA PHE A 213 -8.50 -6.28 -0.57
C PHE A 213 -8.87 -5.26 -1.64
N LEU A 214 -7.91 -4.41 -2.01
CA LEU A 214 -8.04 -3.43 -3.08
C LEU A 214 -6.97 -3.67 -4.14
N TYR A 215 -7.38 -3.76 -5.39
CA TYR A 215 -6.46 -3.90 -6.52
C TYR A 215 -5.60 -2.64 -6.68
N VAL A 216 -4.32 -2.81 -6.92
CA VAL A 216 -3.35 -1.71 -6.86
C VAL A 216 -3.58 -0.62 -7.92
N ASP A 217 -4.07 -0.98 -9.11
CA ASP A 217 -4.38 0.01 -10.14
C ASP A 217 -5.64 0.83 -9.77
N ASP A 218 -6.59 0.27 -9.03
CA ASP A 218 -7.71 1.03 -8.46
C ASP A 218 -7.24 2.01 -7.37
N LEU A 219 -6.26 1.63 -6.56
CA LEU A 219 -5.63 2.59 -5.64
C LEU A 219 -4.94 3.72 -6.40
N ALA A 220 -4.23 3.42 -7.49
CA ALA A 220 -3.57 4.44 -8.31
C ALA A 220 -4.57 5.41 -8.94
N ASP A 221 -5.71 4.89 -9.43
CA ASP A 221 -6.84 5.70 -9.92
C ASP A 221 -7.40 6.62 -8.81
N LEU A 222 -7.60 6.09 -7.58
CA LEU A 222 -8.01 6.92 -6.44
C LEU A 222 -6.97 7.99 -6.11
N CYS A 223 -5.68 7.65 -6.09
CA CYS A 223 -4.62 8.62 -5.82
C CYS A 223 -4.64 9.77 -6.82
N LEU A 224 -4.77 9.46 -8.12
CA LEU A 224 -4.88 10.48 -9.17
C LEU A 224 -6.18 11.28 -9.04
N PHE A 225 -7.31 10.63 -8.73
CA PHE A 225 -8.58 11.30 -8.48
C PHE A 225 -8.46 12.32 -7.34
N LEU A 226 -7.87 11.93 -6.21
CA LEU A 226 -7.70 12.80 -5.04
C LEU A 226 -6.73 13.95 -5.31
N MET A 227 -5.65 13.71 -6.03
CA MET A 227 -4.73 14.78 -6.44
C MET A 227 -5.41 15.85 -7.28
N ASN A 228 -6.44 15.48 -8.05
CA ASN A 228 -7.17 16.40 -8.91
C ASN A 228 -8.43 17.04 -8.27
N ASN A 229 -9.03 16.39 -7.26
CA ASN A 229 -10.38 16.75 -6.80
C ASN A 229 -10.50 16.97 -5.28
N TYR A 230 -9.50 16.65 -4.50
CA TYR A 230 -9.57 16.76 -3.05
C TYR A 230 -8.46 17.66 -2.51
N SER A 231 -8.80 18.60 -1.65
CA SER A 231 -7.89 19.41 -0.86
C SER A 231 -8.42 19.48 0.56
N GLY A 232 -7.62 19.08 1.54
CA GLY A 232 -8.05 19.07 2.93
C GLY A 232 -7.08 18.35 3.85
N ASN A 233 -7.29 18.52 5.16
CA ASN A 233 -6.42 17.95 6.20
C ASN A 233 -6.83 16.54 6.63
N GLU A 234 -8.03 16.13 6.31
CA GLU A 234 -8.51 14.82 6.72
C GLU A 234 -7.96 13.72 5.81
N THR A 235 -7.56 12.62 6.44
CA THR A 235 -7.19 11.42 5.70
C THR A 235 -8.38 10.84 4.93
N VAL A 236 -8.08 10.08 3.88
CA VAL A 236 -9.07 9.36 3.09
C VAL A 236 -8.75 7.88 3.11
N ASN A 237 -9.67 7.06 3.59
CA ASN A 237 -9.59 5.61 3.50
C ASN A 237 -9.75 5.14 2.06
N ALA A 238 -8.87 4.22 1.65
CA ALA A 238 -8.85 3.62 0.32
C ALA A 238 -9.11 2.11 0.42
N GLY A 239 -10.29 1.69 0.03
CA GLY A 239 -10.74 0.31 0.08
C GLY A 239 -11.92 0.05 -0.83
N THR A 240 -12.45 -1.16 -0.76
CA THR A 240 -13.65 -1.58 -1.49
C THR A 240 -14.92 -1.51 -0.65
N GLY A 241 -14.78 -1.45 0.69
CA GLY A 241 -15.89 -1.61 1.63
C GLY A 241 -16.45 -3.05 1.67
N LYS A 242 -15.76 -4.02 1.04
CA LYS A 242 -16.14 -5.43 1.02
C LYS A 242 -15.07 -6.28 1.69
N GLU A 243 -15.49 -7.20 2.52
CA GLU A 243 -14.60 -8.14 3.19
C GLU A 243 -14.83 -9.58 2.72
N ILE A 244 -13.80 -10.39 2.83
CA ILE A 244 -13.83 -11.81 2.51
C ILE A 244 -13.06 -12.59 3.57
N SER A 245 -13.49 -13.82 3.87
CA SER A 245 -12.73 -14.70 4.76
C SER A 245 -11.43 -15.18 4.09
N ILE A 246 -10.40 -15.44 4.89
CA ILE A 246 -9.16 -16.03 4.37
C ILE A 246 -9.44 -17.37 3.72
N LYS A 247 -10.42 -18.13 4.21
CA LYS A 247 -10.86 -19.40 3.60
C LYS A 247 -11.37 -19.18 2.17
N SER A 248 -12.33 -18.28 1.98
CA SER A 248 -12.90 -18.00 0.65
C SER A 248 -11.86 -17.37 -0.29
N LEU A 249 -10.97 -16.50 0.22
CA LEU A 249 -9.84 -16.00 -0.55
C LEU A 249 -8.94 -17.14 -1.04
N THR A 250 -8.61 -18.08 -0.16
CA THR A 250 -7.76 -19.24 -0.48
C THR A 250 -8.39 -20.08 -1.59
N GLU A 251 -9.71 -20.33 -1.52
CA GLU A 251 -10.46 -21.06 -2.54
C GLU A 251 -10.44 -20.35 -3.90
N ILE A 252 -10.63 -19.02 -3.93
CA ILE A 252 -10.55 -18.22 -5.16
C ILE A 252 -9.14 -18.28 -5.75
N VAL A 253 -8.10 -18.10 -4.94
CA VAL A 253 -6.72 -18.16 -5.42
C VAL A 253 -6.38 -19.53 -5.98
N ALA A 254 -6.75 -20.62 -5.28
CA ALA A 254 -6.56 -22.00 -5.77
C ALA A 254 -7.25 -22.22 -7.12
N LYS A 255 -8.49 -21.74 -7.25
CA LYS A 255 -9.28 -21.80 -8.52
C LYS A 255 -8.57 -21.05 -9.64
N VAL A 256 -8.13 -19.81 -9.41
CA VAL A 256 -7.46 -18.97 -10.44
C VAL A 256 -6.12 -19.57 -10.87
N VAL A 257 -5.33 -20.08 -9.94
CA VAL A 257 -4.06 -20.78 -10.22
C VAL A 257 -4.30 -22.11 -10.95
N GLY A 258 -5.48 -22.71 -10.78
CA GLY A 258 -5.83 -24.03 -11.33
C GLY A 258 -5.31 -25.20 -10.51
N TYR A 259 -5.07 -25.00 -9.21
CA TYR A 259 -4.73 -26.06 -8.26
C TYR A 259 -5.96 -26.95 -8.00
N LYS A 260 -5.77 -28.28 -8.01
CA LYS A 260 -6.85 -29.26 -7.88
C LYS A 260 -6.76 -30.15 -6.64
N GLY A 261 -5.68 -30.00 -5.86
CA GLY A 261 -5.48 -30.77 -4.63
C GLY A 261 -6.32 -30.25 -3.46
N GLU A 262 -6.20 -30.92 -2.33
CA GLU A 262 -6.93 -30.60 -1.10
C GLU A 262 -6.31 -29.37 -0.39
N ILE A 263 -7.16 -28.55 0.22
CA ILE A 263 -6.74 -27.42 1.08
C ILE A 263 -6.91 -27.84 2.54
N LEU A 264 -5.82 -27.98 3.25
CA LEU A 264 -5.78 -28.31 4.68
C LEU A 264 -5.52 -27.08 5.53
N TRP A 265 -5.95 -27.11 6.79
CA TRP A 265 -5.80 -25.99 7.73
C TRP A 265 -5.03 -26.46 8.98
N ASP A 266 -3.93 -25.74 9.31
CA ASP A 266 -3.15 -25.95 10.52
C ASP A 266 -3.64 -24.97 11.62
N THR A 267 -4.59 -25.42 12.40
CA THR A 267 -5.18 -24.65 13.52
C THR A 267 -4.24 -24.45 14.71
N SER A 268 -3.05 -25.08 14.71
CA SER A 268 -2.00 -24.79 15.70
C SER A 268 -1.32 -23.43 15.47
N LYS A 269 -1.51 -22.84 14.29
CA LYS A 269 -0.99 -21.52 13.93
C LYS A 269 -2.02 -20.43 14.20
N PRO A 270 -1.58 -19.22 14.58
CA PRO A 270 -2.51 -18.14 14.92
C PRO A 270 -3.27 -17.63 13.69
N ASN A 271 -4.53 -17.25 13.90
CA ASN A 271 -5.38 -16.63 12.87
C ASN A 271 -5.04 -15.17 12.57
N GLY A 272 -4.34 -14.46 13.47
CA GLY A 272 -4.15 -13.02 13.41
C GLY A 272 -5.40 -12.22 13.82
N THR A 273 -5.46 -10.93 13.47
CA THR A 273 -6.61 -10.06 13.81
C THR A 273 -7.91 -10.59 13.20
N PRO A 274 -9.01 -10.72 13.96
CA PRO A 274 -10.24 -11.34 13.46
C PRO A 274 -10.87 -10.63 12.26
N ARG A 275 -10.90 -9.29 12.27
CA ARG A 275 -11.53 -8.48 11.22
C ARG A 275 -10.75 -7.20 10.95
N LYS A 276 -10.66 -6.79 9.68
CA LYS A 276 -10.05 -5.54 9.26
C LYS A 276 -10.74 -5.01 7.99
N LEU A 277 -11.66 -4.06 8.18
CA LEU A 277 -12.46 -3.43 7.14
C LEU A 277 -12.40 -1.91 7.30
N LEU A 278 -12.17 -1.16 6.22
CA LEU A 278 -12.22 0.30 6.23
C LEU A 278 -13.63 0.83 5.96
N ASP A 279 -13.98 1.92 6.61
CA ASP A 279 -15.09 2.76 6.15
C ASP A 279 -14.61 3.59 4.96
N VAL A 280 -15.24 3.39 3.81
CA VAL A 280 -14.89 4.05 2.55
C VAL A 280 -15.94 5.10 2.13
N SER A 281 -16.81 5.49 3.05
CA SER A 281 -17.90 6.43 2.78
C SER A 281 -17.41 7.79 2.28
N LYS A 282 -16.24 8.25 2.74
CA LYS A 282 -15.65 9.51 2.33
C LYS A 282 -15.24 9.50 0.85
N SER A 283 -14.50 8.49 0.38
CA SER A 283 -14.13 8.36 -1.04
C SER A 283 -15.36 8.14 -1.92
N ALA A 284 -16.33 7.36 -1.46
CA ALA A 284 -17.60 7.15 -2.15
C ALA A 284 -18.43 8.44 -2.27
N ALA A 285 -18.49 9.26 -1.22
CA ALA A 285 -19.20 10.55 -1.24
C ALA A 285 -18.56 11.56 -2.21
N MET A 286 -17.24 11.47 -2.45
CA MET A 286 -16.55 12.23 -3.49
C MET A 286 -16.82 11.72 -4.91
N GLY A 287 -17.52 10.59 -5.06
CA GLY A 287 -17.88 10.00 -6.35
C GLY A 287 -16.91 8.95 -6.87
N TRP A 288 -15.89 8.58 -6.10
CA TRP A 288 -14.97 7.52 -6.50
C TRP A 288 -15.46 6.13 -6.11
N LYS A 289 -15.23 5.15 -7.00
CA LYS A 289 -15.49 3.72 -6.76
C LYS A 289 -14.39 2.90 -7.40
N TYR A 290 -13.99 1.81 -6.72
CA TYR A 290 -13.12 0.80 -7.30
C TYR A 290 -13.80 0.13 -8.52
N LYS A 291 -13.00 -0.42 -9.44
CA LYS A 291 -13.47 -0.94 -10.74
C LYS A 291 -13.17 -2.43 -10.91
N THR A 292 -12.19 -2.95 -10.17
CA THR A 292 -11.66 -4.31 -10.34
C THR A 292 -12.23 -5.25 -9.29
N GLU A 293 -13.02 -6.23 -9.71
CA GLU A 293 -13.50 -7.29 -8.81
C GLU A 293 -12.34 -8.20 -8.38
N LEU A 294 -12.44 -8.78 -7.17
CA LEU A 294 -11.34 -9.52 -6.54
C LEU A 294 -10.79 -10.66 -7.41
N GLU A 295 -11.65 -11.49 -7.99
CA GLU A 295 -11.21 -12.63 -8.83
C GLU A 295 -10.43 -12.15 -10.08
N ASP A 296 -10.87 -11.07 -10.70
CA ASP A 296 -10.20 -10.53 -11.91
C ASP A 296 -8.86 -9.89 -11.57
N GLY A 297 -8.78 -9.18 -10.45
CA GLY A 297 -7.51 -8.67 -9.93
C GLY A 297 -6.54 -9.81 -9.57
N ILE A 298 -7.01 -10.91 -8.98
CA ILE A 298 -6.18 -12.10 -8.70
C ILE A 298 -5.65 -12.73 -9.99
N LYS A 299 -6.46 -12.82 -11.06
CA LYS A 299 -6.00 -13.29 -12.38
C LYS A 299 -4.87 -12.42 -12.93
N ALA A 300 -5.02 -11.09 -12.83
CA ALA A 300 -3.99 -10.15 -13.26
C ALA A 300 -2.70 -10.27 -12.40
N ALA A 301 -2.81 -10.40 -11.09
CA ALA A 301 -1.69 -10.62 -10.19
C ALA A 301 -0.97 -11.95 -10.48
N TYR A 302 -1.72 -13.01 -10.75
CA TYR A 302 -1.14 -14.31 -11.12
C TYR A 302 -0.43 -14.26 -12.48
N ALA A 303 -0.97 -13.55 -13.46
CA ALA A 303 -0.31 -13.33 -14.74
C ALA A 303 1.02 -12.56 -14.57
N ASP A 304 1.05 -11.54 -13.71
CA ASP A 304 2.29 -10.83 -13.36
C ASP A 304 3.29 -11.76 -12.67
N PHE A 305 2.86 -12.58 -11.73
CA PHE A 305 3.72 -13.56 -11.05
C PHE A 305 4.41 -14.50 -12.04
N LEU A 306 3.69 -15.00 -13.05
CA LEU A 306 4.22 -15.90 -14.07
C LEU A 306 5.24 -15.22 -15.00
N ASN A 307 5.08 -13.93 -15.27
CA ASN A 307 5.88 -13.16 -16.23
C ASN A 307 6.99 -12.32 -15.60
N ASN A 308 7.04 -12.21 -14.27
CA ASN A 308 7.97 -11.35 -13.54
C ASN A 308 8.75 -12.13 -12.46
N PRO A 309 9.64 -13.07 -12.86
CA PRO A 309 10.35 -13.94 -11.92
C PRO A 309 11.24 -13.17 -10.94
N MET A 310 11.75 -11.99 -11.32
CA MET A 310 12.56 -11.14 -10.43
C MET A 310 11.82 -10.70 -9.16
N ARG A 311 10.50 -10.68 -9.17
CA ARG A 311 9.67 -10.36 -8.00
C ARG A 311 9.39 -11.57 -7.12
N ALA A 312 9.45 -12.77 -7.68
CA ALA A 312 9.29 -14.01 -6.93
C ALA A 312 10.49 -14.34 -6.01
N GLU A 313 11.66 -13.77 -6.31
CA GLU A 313 12.91 -14.01 -5.59
C GLU A 313 13.27 -12.95 -4.52
N ARG A 314 12.49 -11.87 -4.42
CA ARG A 314 12.77 -10.73 -3.51
C ARG A 314 11.98 -10.79 -2.23
#